data_4c02907c6f33224f1a96a9443c5a61a5
#
_entry.id   4c02907c6f33224f1a96a9443c5a61a5
#
_cell.length_a   1.000
_cell.length_b   1.000
_cell.length_c   1.000
_cell.angle_alpha   90.00
_cell.angle_beta   90.00
_cell.angle_gamma   90.00
#
_symmetry.space_group_name_H-M   'P 1'
#
loop_
_entity.id
_entity.type
_entity.pdbx_description
1 polymer ?
#
loop_
_entity_poly.entity_id
_entity_poly.type
_entity_poly.pdbx_seq_one_letter_code
_entity_poly.pdbx_strand_id
1 'polypeptide(L)'
;MSDIALTVSVLALVAVIGLWIGNIKVRGVGFGIGGVLFGGIIVGHFVDQAGVTLSGDMLHFIQEFGLILFVYTIGIQVGPGFFASLRVSGLCLNLFAVLIVIMGGLVTAILHKIFAIPLPVVLGIFSGAVTNTPALGAGQQILRDLGTPVDLVDQMGMSYAMAYPFGICGILLTMWLMRLIFRVNVEAEAQKHESSLANGHSLIQTMNIRVENPNLNNMAIQDVPILNSDKIICSRLKRDDTLMVPSPGTIIQAGDLLHLVGQSTDLHNAQLVIGKEVDTSLSTRGTDLRVERVVVTNEKVLGKRIRDLHFKERYDVVISRLNRAGVELVASSDASLQFGDILNLVGRPASIDAVANVVGNAQQKLQQVQMLPVFIGIGLGVLLGSIPLFVPGFPVALKLGLAGGPLIMALILGRIGSIGKLYWFMPPSANLALRELGIVLFLAVVGLKSGGDFVDTLTQGEGLSWIGYGIFITAIPLITVGLLARIFAKMNYLTLCGMLAGSMTDPPALAFANNLHATSGAAALSYATVYPLVMFLRIITPQLLAVIFWGMG
;
A
#
# COMPACT_ATOMS: atom_id res chain seq x y z
N MET A 1 40.06 -1.76 17.04
CA MET A 1 39.17 -1.97 15.91
C MET A 1 39.19 -0.70 15.07
N SER A 2 39.01 -0.80 13.75
CA SER A 2 38.72 0.42 12.95
C SER A 2 37.34 0.98 13.30
N ASP A 3 37.15 2.28 13.13
CA ASP A 3 35.89 2.95 13.42
C ASP A 3 34.72 2.31 12.63
N ILE A 4 35.00 1.86 11.40
CA ILE A 4 34.03 1.14 10.57
C ILE A 4 33.62 -0.18 11.23
N ALA A 5 34.62 -0.98 11.67
CA ALA A 5 34.35 -2.28 12.28
C ALA A 5 33.58 -2.13 13.61
N LEU A 6 33.91 -1.11 14.39
CA LEU A 6 33.20 -0.79 15.64
C LEU A 6 31.76 -0.40 15.36
N THR A 7 31.54 0.54 14.44
CA THR A 7 30.18 1.00 14.09
C THR A 7 29.31 -0.13 13.56
N VAL A 8 29.84 -0.97 12.65
CA VAL A 8 29.13 -2.13 12.11
C VAL A 8 28.78 -3.14 13.20
N SER A 9 29.72 -3.41 14.13
CA SER A 9 29.50 -4.33 15.24
C SER A 9 28.41 -3.84 16.20
N VAL A 10 28.44 -2.54 16.53
CA VAL A 10 27.41 -1.92 17.38
C VAL A 10 26.04 -1.97 16.69
N LEU A 11 25.96 -1.63 15.39
CA LEU A 11 24.70 -1.71 14.64
C LEU A 11 24.17 -3.14 14.54
N ALA A 12 25.05 -4.13 14.35
CA ALA A 12 24.65 -5.54 14.35
C ALA A 12 24.08 -5.96 15.72
N LEU A 13 24.73 -5.54 16.81
CA LEU A 13 24.24 -5.79 18.17
C LEU A 13 22.86 -5.15 18.40
N VAL A 14 22.69 -3.89 17.97
CA VAL A 14 21.39 -3.19 18.02
C VAL A 14 20.33 -3.95 17.25
N ALA A 15 20.63 -4.41 16.03
CA ALA A 15 19.68 -5.16 15.22
C ALA A 15 19.28 -6.48 15.90
N VAL A 16 20.24 -7.22 16.47
CA VAL A 16 19.97 -8.49 17.18
C VAL A 16 19.07 -8.25 18.40
N ILE A 17 19.44 -7.32 19.28
CA ILE A 17 18.66 -7.01 20.49
C ILE A 17 17.29 -6.46 20.09
N GLY A 18 17.25 -5.56 19.12
CA GLY A 18 16.01 -4.91 18.70
C GLY A 18 15.02 -5.86 18.03
N LEU A 19 15.48 -6.74 17.16
CA LEU A 19 14.64 -7.77 16.54
C LEU A 19 14.16 -8.80 17.58
N TRP A 20 15.00 -9.14 18.57
CA TRP A 20 14.59 -9.98 19.68
C TRP A 20 13.49 -9.32 20.49
N ILE A 21 13.61 -8.04 20.87
CA ILE A 21 12.56 -7.26 21.55
C ILE A 21 11.29 -7.20 20.67
N GLY A 22 11.44 -6.95 19.37
CA GLY A 22 10.34 -6.88 18.42
C GLY A 22 9.53 -8.17 18.29
N ASN A 23 10.16 -9.32 18.51
CA ASN A 23 9.53 -10.63 18.49
C ASN A 23 8.75 -10.97 19.77
N ILE A 24 8.94 -10.23 20.86
CA ILE A 24 8.17 -10.41 22.10
C ILE A 24 6.72 -9.99 21.83
N LYS A 25 5.80 -10.94 21.90
CA LYS A 25 4.37 -10.71 21.70
C LYS A 25 3.61 -10.79 23.01
N VAL A 26 2.88 -9.73 23.33
CA VAL A 26 1.95 -9.70 24.45
C VAL A 26 0.53 -9.82 23.88
N ARG A 27 -0.17 -10.90 24.19
CA ARG A 27 -1.52 -11.20 23.65
C ARG A 27 -1.59 -11.14 22.11
N GLY A 28 -0.51 -11.58 21.44
CA GLY A 28 -0.45 -11.62 19.98
C GLY A 28 0.03 -10.33 19.29
N VAL A 29 0.26 -9.26 20.04
CA VAL A 29 0.76 -7.96 19.54
C VAL A 29 2.21 -7.77 20.00
N GLY A 30 3.10 -7.35 19.10
CA GLY A 30 4.49 -7.04 19.38
C GLY A 30 4.93 -5.79 18.62
N PHE A 31 6.10 -5.25 18.97
CA PHE A 31 6.67 -4.07 18.31
C PHE A 31 7.16 -4.36 16.89
N GLY A 32 7.31 -5.65 16.51
CA GLY A 32 7.86 -6.02 15.21
C GLY A 32 9.23 -5.36 14.99
N ILE A 33 9.47 -4.84 13.78
CA ILE A 33 10.72 -4.14 13.43
C ILE A 33 10.94 -2.87 14.28
N GLY A 34 9.88 -2.24 14.79
CA GLY A 34 9.99 -1.10 15.71
C GLY A 34 10.79 -1.40 16.99
N GLY A 35 10.91 -2.67 17.37
CA GLY A 35 11.78 -3.11 18.46
C GLY A 35 13.25 -2.71 18.28
N VAL A 36 13.70 -2.51 17.03
CA VAL A 36 15.08 -2.07 16.73
C VAL A 36 15.38 -0.68 17.29
N LEU A 37 14.39 0.20 17.32
CA LEU A 37 14.53 1.51 17.97
C LEU A 37 14.90 1.36 19.45
N PHE A 38 14.15 0.50 20.17
CA PHE A 38 14.40 0.27 21.61
C PHE A 38 15.70 -0.47 21.86
N GLY A 39 16.08 -1.43 20.98
CA GLY A 39 17.39 -2.04 21.00
C GLY A 39 18.51 -1.00 20.83
N GLY A 40 18.31 -0.03 19.92
CA GLY A 40 19.21 1.09 19.72
C GLY A 40 19.32 1.99 20.94
N ILE A 41 18.21 2.32 21.58
CA ILE A 41 18.20 3.13 22.83
C ILE A 41 18.98 2.43 23.94
N ILE A 42 18.74 1.14 24.15
CA ILE A 42 19.43 0.37 25.19
C ILE A 42 20.95 0.34 24.92
N VAL A 43 21.36 -0.04 23.71
CA VAL A 43 22.77 -0.10 23.33
C VAL A 43 23.40 1.29 23.36
N GLY A 44 22.68 2.32 22.88
CA GLY A 44 23.14 3.71 22.88
C GLY A 44 23.43 4.23 24.28
N HIS A 45 22.56 3.93 25.23
CA HIS A 45 22.77 4.26 26.64
C HIS A 45 24.06 3.65 27.20
N PHE A 46 24.33 2.36 26.93
CA PHE A 46 25.57 1.72 27.37
C PHE A 46 26.83 2.21 26.63
N VAL A 47 26.70 2.52 25.33
CA VAL A 47 27.78 3.11 24.51
C VAL A 47 28.19 4.48 25.05
N ASP A 48 27.20 5.30 25.41
CA ASP A 48 27.39 6.61 26.00
C ASP A 48 28.09 6.51 27.38
N GLN A 49 27.56 5.66 28.27
CA GLN A 49 28.16 5.41 29.58
C GLN A 49 29.59 4.88 29.50
N ALA A 50 29.89 4.08 28.48
CA ALA A 50 31.25 3.55 28.26
C ALA A 50 32.20 4.60 27.64
N GLY A 51 31.71 5.80 27.28
CA GLY A 51 32.50 6.83 26.64
C GLY A 51 32.97 6.46 25.23
N VAL A 52 32.31 5.52 24.56
CA VAL A 52 32.64 5.08 23.21
C VAL A 52 32.06 6.05 22.19
N THR A 53 32.92 6.72 21.44
CA THR A 53 32.51 7.62 20.36
C THR A 53 32.39 6.88 19.04
N LEU A 54 31.20 6.97 18.40
CA LEU A 54 30.96 6.46 17.05
C LEU A 54 31.06 7.61 16.04
N SER A 55 31.48 7.30 14.81
CA SER A 55 31.58 8.31 13.75
C SER A 55 30.20 8.84 13.37
N GLY A 56 29.93 10.13 13.65
CA GLY A 56 28.66 10.80 13.35
C GLY A 56 28.33 10.79 11.85
N ASP A 57 29.34 11.01 10.98
CA ASP A 57 29.15 11.01 9.53
C ASP A 57 28.74 9.62 9.00
N MET A 58 29.33 8.56 9.56
CA MET A 58 29.01 7.19 9.19
C MET A 58 27.57 6.82 9.62
N LEU A 59 27.21 7.16 10.85
CA LEU A 59 25.85 6.96 11.34
C LEU A 59 24.84 7.74 10.50
N HIS A 60 25.15 8.98 10.15
CA HIS A 60 24.30 9.80 9.30
C HIS A 60 24.11 9.16 7.91
N PHE A 61 25.20 8.73 7.26
CA PHE A 61 25.11 8.05 5.97
C PHE A 61 24.25 6.78 6.03
N ILE A 62 24.44 5.95 7.05
CA ILE A 62 23.66 4.70 7.23
C ILE A 62 22.18 5.00 7.46
N GLN A 63 21.88 6.02 8.25
CA GLN A 63 20.51 6.49 8.50
C GLN A 63 19.82 6.91 7.21
N GLU A 64 20.44 7.79 6.43
CA GLU A 64 19.87 8.33 5.19
C GLU A 64 19.74 7.23 4.11
N PHE A 65 20.75 6.38 3.98
CA PHE A 65 20.69 5.26 3.03
C PHE A 65 19.59 4.25 3.39
N GLY A 66 19.45 3.94 4.67
CA GLY A 66 18.35 3.11 5.18
C GLY A 66 16.99 3.71 4.88
N LEU A 67 16.82 5.02 5.08
CA LEU A 67 15.59 5.74 4.76
C LEU A 67 15.26 5.66 3.27
N ILE A 68 16.23 5.92 2.39
CA ILE A 68 16.05 5.86 0.93
C ILE A 68 15.59 4.47 0.49
N LEU A 69 16.29 3.40 0.94
CA LEU A 69 15.91 2.02 0.61
C LEU A 69 14.47 1.71 1.05
N PHE A 70 14.15 2.10 2.25
CA PHE A 70 12.85 1.85 2.86
C PHE A 70 11.73 2.54 2.10
N VAL A 71 11.82 3.85 1.84
CA VAL A 71 10.75 4.60 1.16
C VAL A 71 10.63 4.22 -0.31
N TYR A 72 11.76 3.93 -0.99
CA TYR A 72 11.76 3.49 -2.38
C TYR A 72 11.05 2.15 -2.55
N THR A 73 11.35 1.17 -1.70
CA THR A 73 10.71 -0.15 -1.77
C THR A 73 9.21 -0.09 -1.52
N ILE A 74 8.77 0.77 -0.59
CA ILE A 74 7.34 1.04 -0.39
C ILE A 74 6.72 1.62 -1.68
N GLY A 75 7.36 2.63 -2.28
CA GLY A 75 6.85 3.28 -3.48
C GLY A 75 6.68 2.30 -4.65
N ILE A 76 7.65 1.42 -4.88
CA ILE A 76 7.58 0.39 -5.93
C ILE A 76 6.44 -0.61 -5.67
N GLN A 77 6.26 -1.05 -4.42
CA GLN A 77 5.19 -1.98 -4.07
C GLN A 77 3.80 -1.39 -4.27
N VAL A 78 3.65 -0.14 -3.91
CA VAL A 78 2.37 0.58 -3.86
C VAL A 78 2.00 1.18 -5.22
N GLY A 79 3.00 1.58 -6.02
CA GLY A 79 2.83 2.33 -7.27
C GLY A 79 1.79 1.79 -8.26
N PRO A 80 1.80 0.48 -8.58
CA PRO A 80 0.83 -0.10 -9.52
C PRO A 80 -0.63 0.05 -9.09
N GLY A 81 -0.91 -0.06 -7.78
CA GLY A 81 -2.25 0.01 -7.21
C GLY A 81 -2.69 1.42 -6.77
N PHE A 82 -1.75 2.36 -6.60
CA PHE A 82 -2.00 3.67 -6.01
C PHE A 82 -3.13 4.44 -6.69
N PHE A 83 -3.05 4.58 -7.99
CA PHE A 83 -4.06 5.34 -8.75
C PHE A 83 -5.37 4.58 -8.95
N ALA A 84 -5.34 3.25 -8.92
CA ALA A 84 -6.54 2.42 -9.00
C ALA A 84 -7.37 2.54 -7.70
N SER A 85 -6.71 2.56 -6.54
CA SER A 85 -7.37 2.72 -5.24
C SER A 85 -8.07 4.07 -5.07
N LEU A 86 -7.61 5.11 -5.80
CA LEU A 86 -8.23 6.44 -5.76
C LEU A 86 -9.51 6.55 -6.61
N ARG A 87 -9.76 5.64 -7.57
CA ARG A 87 -10.75 5.90 -8.63
C ARG A 87 -12.18 5.40 -8.37
N VAL A 88 -12.44 4.27 -7.72
CA VAL A 88 -13.79 3.68 -7.83
C VAL A 88 -14.42 3.23 -6.51
N SER A 89 -13.81 2.35 -5.73
CA SER A 89 -14.43 1.84 -4.49
C SER A 89 -13.76 2.34 -3.21
N GLY A 90 -12.58 2.93 -3.35
CA GLY A 90 -11.75 3.39 -2.24
C GLY A 90 -11.98 4.85 -1.85
N LEU A 91 -12.77 5.64 -2.60
CA LEU A 91 -12.87 7.09 -2.37
C LEU A 91 -13.38 7.41 -0.96
N CYS A 92 -14.42 6.73 -0.51
CA CYS A 92 -14.98 6.93 0.83
C CYS A 92 -13.97 6.57 1.92
N LEU A 93 -13.29 5.41 1.78
CA LEU A 93 -12.25 4.97 2.72
C LEU A 93 -11.08 5.95 2.76
N ASN A 94 -10.62 6.37 1.59
CA ASN A 94 -9.53 7.34 1.47
C ASN A 94 -9.91 8.70 2.04
N LEU A 95 -11.15 9.16 1.89
CA LEU A 95 -11.62 10.42 2.48
C LEU A 95 -11.54 10.38 4.02
N PHE A 96 -12.04 9.30 4.65
CA PHE A 96 -11.92 9.15 6.10
C PHE A 96 -10.45 9.02 6.54
N ALA A 97 -9.62 8.31 5.80
CA ALA A 97 -8.20 8.20 6.11
C ALA A 97 -7.47 9.55 6.00
N VAL A 98 -7.76 10.35 4.97
CA VAL A 98 -7.26 11.74 4.84
C VAL A 98 -7.72 12.60 6.01
N LEU A 99 -8.97 12.47 6.44
CA LEU A 99 -9.49 13.20 7.59
C LEU A 99 -8.73 12.84 8.88
N ILE A 100 -8.38 11.56 9.09
CA ILE A 100 -7.53 11.13 10.22
C ILE A 100 -6.16 11.80 10.15
N VAL A 101 -5.53 11.87 8.97
CA VAL A 101 -4.21 12.51 8.80
C VAL A 101 -4.29 14.00 9.11
N ILE A 102 -5.28 14.71 8.54
CA ILE A 102 -5.48 16.15 8.76
C ILE A 102 -5.75 16.45 10.24
N MET A 103 -6.64 15.69 10.86
CA MET A 103 -6.94 15.85 12.30
C MET A 103 -5.71 15.58 13.17
N GLY A 104 -4.89 14.57 12.83
CA GLY A 104 -3.64 14.30 13.53
C GLY A 104 -2.67 15.49 13.44
N GLY A 105 -2.51 16.06 12.25
CA GLY A 105 -1.71 17.28 12.04
C GLY A 105 -2.27 18.49 12.80
N LEU A 106 -3.59 18.68 12.80
CA LEU A 106 -4.24 19.78 13.56
C LEU A 106 -4.07 19.61 15.07
N VAL A 107 -4.27 18.43 15.61
CA VAL A 107 -4.03 18.15 17.05
C VAL A 107 -2.58 18.44 17.40
N THR A 108 -1.63 18.03 16.55
CA THR A 108 -0.21 18.32 16.74
C THR A 108 0.08 19.81 16.76
N ALA A 109 -0.50 20.56 15.81
CA ALA A 109 -0.36 22.01 15.74
C ALA A 109 -0.95 22.73 16.97
N ILE A 110 -2.10 22.27 17.46
CA ILE A 110 -2.76 22.78 18.65
C ILE A 110 -1.90 22.54 19.90
N LEU A 111 -1.38 21.32 20.06
CA LEU A 111 -0.52 20.97 21.20
C LEU A 111 0.77 21.78 21.19
N HIS A 112 1.41 21.95 20.00
CA HIS A 112 2.60 22.81 19.85
C HIS A 112 2.32 24.24 20.35
N LYS A 113 1.20 24.84 19.97
CA LYS A 113 0.86 26.23 20.36
C LYS A 113 0.43 26.37 21.81
N ILE A 114 -0.39 25.45 22.33
CA ILE A 114 -0.94 25.55 23.70
C ILE A 114 0.14 25.28 24.73
N PHE A 115 0.96 24.25 24.53
CA PHE A 115 1.96 23.82 25.50
C PHE A 115 3.37 24.32 25.18
N ALA A 116 3.54 25.13 24.14
CA ALA A 116 4.83 25.67 23.71
C ALA A 116 5.91 24.57 23.51
N ILE A 117 5.49 23.38 23.03
CA ILE A 117 6.40 22.25 22.84
C ILE A 117 7.38 22.58 21.70
N PRO A 118 8.70 22.38 21.87
CA PRO A 118 9.65 22.63 20.80
C PRO A 118 9.27 21.93 19.50
N LEU A 119 9.42 22.59 18.36
CA LEU A 119 9.00 22.06 17.06
C LEU A 119 9.59 20.68 16.73
N PRO A 120 10.90 20.41 16.94
CA PRO A 120 11.45 19.06 16.71
C PRO A 120 10.78 18.00 17.58
N VAL A 121 10.53 18.32 18.86
CA VAL A 121 9.90 17.39 19.80
C VAL A 121 8.46 17.06 19.38
N VAL A 122 7.64 18.05 19.03
CA VAL A 122 6.24 17.79 18.66
C VAL A 122 6.14 17.02 17.34
N LEU A 123 7.06 17.24 16.39
CA LEU A 123 7.12 16.46 15.14
C LEU A 123 7.55 15.01 15.40
N GLY A 124 8.42 14.78 16.37
CA GLY A 124 8.77 13.43 16.81
C GLY A 124 7.60 12.72 17.48
N ILE A 125 6.91 13.39 18.41
CA ILE A 125 5.68 12.87 19.05
C ILE A 125 4.64 12.52 17.99
N PHE A 126 4.39 13.41 17.02
CA PHE A 126 3.48 13.16 15.91
C PHE A 126 3.86 11.88 15.16
N SER A 127 5.11 11.78 14.70
CA SER A 127 5.58 10.65 13.89
C SER A 127 5.50 9.32 14.66
N GLY A 128 5.80 9.33 15.97
CA GLY A 128 5.70 8.19 16.87
C GLY A 128 4.24 7.78 17.15
N ALA A 129 3.39 8.75 17.48
CA ALA A 129 1.97 8.54 17.77
C ALA A 129 1.21 7.96 16.58
N VAL A 130 1.65 8.25 15.35
CA VAL A 130 1.06 7.70 14.13
C VAL A 130 1.83 6.50 13.55
N THR A 131 2.81 5.98 14.30
CA THR A 131 3.64 4.82 13.95
C THR A 131 4.33 4.92 12.58
N ASN A 132 4.66 6.15 12.12
CA ASN A 132 5.18 6.37 10.78
C ASN A 132 6.66 6.76 10.77
N THR A 133 7.52 5.77 10.55
CA THR A 133 8.98 5.95 10.47
C THR A 133 9.42 6.87 9.30
N PRO A 134 8.83 6.81 8.08
CA PRO A 134 9.16 7.78 7.02
C PRO A 134 8.84 9.23 7.39
N ALA A 135 7.78 9.46 8.17
CA ALA A 135 7.45 10.80 8.67
C ALA A 135 8.54 11.35 9.59
N LEU A 136 9.13 10.50 10.46
CA LEU A 136 10.28 10.86 11.28
C LEU A 136 11.45 11.30 10.40
N GLY A 137 11.85 10.49 9.42
CA GLY A 137 12.96 10.81 8.51
C GLY A 137 12.73 12.08 7.72
N ALA A 138 11.52 12.27 7.18
CA ALA A 138 11.15 13.48 6.44
C ALA A 138 11.17 14.74 7.33
N GLY A 139 10.69 14.62 8.57
CA GLY A 139 10.74 15.70 9.56
C GLY A 139 12.17 16.06 9.98
N GLN A 140 13.01 15.08 10.23
CA GLN A 140 14.43 15.31 10.52
C GLN A 140 15.13 15.99 9.35
N GLN A 141 14.86 15.58 8.13
CA GLN A 141 15.47 16.17 6.93
C GLN A 141 15.06 17.64 6.77
N ILE A 142 13.77 17.96 6.84
CA ILE A 142 13.34 19.37 6.70
C ILE A 142 13.87 20.26 7.82
N LEU A 143 13.97 19.77 9.05
CA LEU A 143 14.55 20.54 10.16
C LEU A 143 16.03 20.84 9.92
N ARG A 144 16.81 19.88 9.37
CA ARG A 144 18.20 20.12 8.95
C ARG A 144 18.29 21.15 7.82
N ASP A 145 17.43 21.02 6.81
CA ASP A 145 17.38 21.97 5.67
C ASP A 145 17.02 23.40 6.14
N LEU A 146 16.26 23.52 7.23
CA LEU A 146 15.93 24.78 7.90
C LEU A 146 17.05 25.29 8.82
N GLY A 147 18.15 24.54 8.98
CA GLY A 147 19.30 24.93 9.82
C GLY A 147 19.10 24.70 11.32
N THR A 148 18.19 23.80 11.71
CA THR A 148 18.02 23.40 13.11
C THR A 148 19.30 22.73 13.63
N PRO A 149 19.80 23.06 14.85
CA PRO A 149 20.92 22.39 15.48
C PRO A 149 20.73 20.86 15.55
N VAL A 150 21.81 20.10 15.33
CA VAL A 150 21.76 18.62 15.25
C VAL A 150 21.17 18.00 16.51
N ASP A 151 21.56 18.51 17.69
CA ASP A 151 21.06 18.02 18.98
C ASP A 151 19.54 18.13 19.12
N LEU A 152 18.95 19.22 18.59
CA LEU A 152 17.51 19.39 18.57
C LEU A 152 16.83 18.47 17.54
N VAL A 153 17.47 18.21 16.41
CA VAL A 153 16.95 17.24 15.43
C VAL A 153 16.98 15.82 16.02
N ASP A 154 18.01 15.48 16.78
CA ASP A 154 18.11 14.16 17.40
C ASP A 154 17.06 13.95 18.52
N GLN A 155 16.62 15.03 19.22
CA GLN A 155 15.46 14.99 20.14
C GLN A 155 14.15 14.54 19.45
N MET A 156 14.01 14.76 18.16
CA MET A 156 12.86 14.24 17.41
C MET A 156 12.83 12.71 17.41
N GLY A 157 14.00 12.05 17.37
CA GLY A 157 14.09 10.58 17.50
C GLY A 157 13.66 10.08 18.88
N MET A 158 14.07 10.78 19.93
CA MET A 158 13.75 10.45 21.32
C MET A 158 12.23 10.59 21.57
N SER A 159 11.64 11.72 21.18
CA SER A 159 10.21 11.94 21.36
C SER A 159 9.34 11.02 20.51
N TYR A 160 9.82 10.63 19.32
CA TYR A 160 9.23 9.56 18.53
C TYR A 160 9.20 8.23 19.31
N ALA A 161 10.32 7.84 19.93
CA ALA A 161 10.42 6.60 20.66
C ALA A 161 9.46 6.56 21.87
N MET A 162 9.27 7.69 22.54
CA MET A 162 8.35 7.78 23.69
C MET A 162 6.88 7.69 23.28
N ALA A 163 6.51 8.25 22.14
CA ALA A 163 5.12 8.22 21.67
C ALA A 163 4.74 6.91 20.95
N TYR A 164 5.72 6.19 20.37
CA TYR A 164 5.51 5.03 19.49
C TYR A 164 4.76 3.85 20.16
N PRO A 165 5.06 3.44 21.40
CA PRO A 165 4.34 2.33 22.06
C PRO A 165 2.86 2.58 22.18
N PHE A 166 2.47 3.83 22.55
CA PHE A 166 1.06 4.16 22.62
C PHE A 166 0.44 4.28 21.23
N GLY A 167 1.18 4.65 20.20
CA GLY A 167 0.72 4.63 18.81
C GLY A 167 0.11 3.26 18.46
N ILE A 168 0.84 2.17 18.70
CA ILE A 168 0.36 0.80 18.46
C ILE A 168 -0.82 0.46 19.38
N CYS A 169 -0.64 0.60 20.69
CA CYS A 169 -1.68 0.27 21.66
C CYS A 169 -2.96 1.08 21.45
N GLY A 170 -2.83 2.36 21.13
CA GLY A 170 -3.95 3.28 20.93
C GLY A 170 -4.84 2.90 19.75
N ILE A 171 -4.25 2.39 18.66
CA ILE A 171 -5.02 1.88 17.51
C ILE A 171 -5.86 0.68 17.94
N LEU A 172 -5.26 -0.29 18.64
CA LEU A 172 -5.95 -1.49 19.12
C LEU A 172 -7.05 -1.16 20.12
N LEU A 173 -6.76 -0.26 21.07
CA LEU A 173 -7.73 0.24 22.03
C LEU A 173 -8.90 0.94 21.33
N THR A 174 -8.64 1.72 20.29
CA THR A 174 -9.71 2.34 19.50
C THR A 174 -10.57 1.31 18.80
N MET A 175 -9.99 0.29 18.17
CA MET A 175 -10.78 -0.81 17.57
C MET A 175 -11.64 -1.53 18.61
N TRP A 176 -11.05 -1.83 19.77
CA TRP A 176 -11.78 -2.44 20.88
C TRP A 176 -12.90 -1.53 21.40
N LEU A 177 -12.63 -0.22 21.57
CA LEU A 177 -13.62 0.77 21.99
C LEU A 177 -14.78 0.87 21.00
N MET A 178 -14.52 0.89 19.69
CA MET A 178 -15.56 0.86 18.66
C MET A 178 -16.42 -0.39 18.78
N ARG A 179 -15.80 -1.55 19.01
CA ARG A 179 -16.52 -2.81 19.23
C ARG A 179 -17.46 -2.72 20.44
N LEU A 180 -16.99 -2.11 21.53
CA LEU A 180 -17.77 -1.98 22.78
C LEU A 180 -18.93 -0.99 22.60
N ILE A 181 -18.68 0.21 22.06
CA ILE A 181 -19.70 1.26 21.89
C ILE A 181 -20.84 0.76 21.01
N PHE A 182 -20.51 0.12 19.87
CA PHE A 182 -21.52 -0.35 18.92
C PHE A 182 -21.98 -1.79 19.16
N ARG A 183 -21.54 -2.43 20.25
CA ARG A 183 -21.88 -3.82 20.61
C ARG A 183 -21.75 -4.77 19.41
N VAL A 184 -20.61 -4.69 18.70
CA VAL A 184 -20.41 -5.37 17.43
C VAL A 184 -20.31 -6.88 17.60
N ASN A 185 -21.15 -7.62 16.87
CA ASN A 185 -20.96 -9.05 16.63
C ASN A 185 -20.10 -9.22 15.34
N VAL A 186 -18.88 -9.70 15.53
CA VAL A 186 -17.89 -9.83 14.46
C VAL A 186 -18.36 -10.79 13.35
N GLU A 187 -18.98 -11.90 13.74
CA GLU A 187 -19.50 -12.91 12.83
C GLU A 187 -20.61 -12.35 11.93
N ALA A 188 -21.54 -11.60 12.51
CA ALA A 188 -22.61 -10.94 11.75
C ALA A 188 -22.05 -9.86 10.79
N GLU A 189 -20.98 -9.14 11.18
CA GLU A 189 -20.33 -8.17 10.30
C GLU A 189 -19.56 -8.87 9.16
N ALA A 190 -18.94 -10.03 9.42
CA ALA A 190 -18.29 -10.82 8.38
C ALA A 190 -19.32 -11.33 7.35
N GLN A 191 -20.45 -11.90 7.81
CA GLN A 191 -21.52 -12.35 6.93
C GLN A 191 -22.12 -11.19 6.10
N LYS A 192 -22.31 -10.00 6.70
CA LYS A 192 -22.72 -8.82 5.96
C LYS A 192 -21.71 -8.40 4.90
N HIS A 193 -20.42 -8.50 5.20
CA HIS A 193 -19.39 -8.20 4.22
C HIS A 193 -19.39 -9.19 3.07
N GLU A 194 -19.48 -10.50 3.35
CA GLU A 194 -19.57 -11.55 2.34
C GLU A 194 -20.81 -11.40 1.47
N SER A 195 -21.98 -11.13 2.08
CA SER A 195 -23.21 -10.88 1.32
C SER A 195 -23.13 -9.60 0.49
N SER A 196 -22.45 -8.55 0.94
CA SER A 196 -22.21 -7.34 0.14
C SER A 196 -21.24 -7.58 -1.02
N LEU A 197 -20.27 -8.47 -0.86
CA LEU A 197 -19.40 -8.91 -1.95
C LEU A 197 -20.16 -9.77 -2.97
N ALA A 198 -21.03 -10.66 -2.50
CA ALA A 198 -21.90 -11.46 -3.36
C ALA A 198 -22.92 -10.59 -4.12
N ASN A 199 -23.40 -9.50 -3.49
CA ASN A 199 -24.41 -8.59 -4.04
C ASN A 199 -23.86 -7.40 -4.85
N GLY A 200 -22.55 -7.36 -5.22
CA GLY A 200 -22.13 -6.42 -6.23
C GLY A 200 -20.96 -5.47 -5.94
N HIS A 201 -20.08 -5.75 -4.99
CA HIS A 201 -18.92 -4.88 -4.71
C HIS A 201 -17.56 -5.45 -5.13
N SER A 202 -17.51 -6.59 -5.86
CA SER A 202 -16.32 -6.96 -6.62
C SER A 202 -16.16 -5.99 -7.78
N LEU A 203 -14.96 -5.39 -7.92
CA LEU A 203 -14.63 -4.49 -9.04
C LEU A 203 -14.94 -5.13 -10.40
N ILE A 204 -14.83 -6.45 -10.48
CA ILE A 204 -15.13 -7.24 -11.67
C ILE A 204 -16.01 -8.43 -11.29
N GLN A 205 -17.18 -8.49 -11.90
CA GLN A 205 -18.15 -9.56 -11.73
C GLN A 205 -18.28 -10.39 -12.99
N THR A 206 -18.96 -11.49 -12.85
CA THR A 206 -19.39 -12.33 -13.97
C THR A 206 -20.90 -12.43 -13.96
N MET A 207 -21.50 -12.41 -15.15
CA MET A 207 -22.93 -12.56 -15.34
C MET A 207 -23.19 -13.49 -16.53
N ASN A 208 -24.11 -14.43 -16.38
CA ASN A 208 -24.56 -15.25 -17.48
C ASN A 208 -25.89 -14.70 -17.99
N ILE A 209 -25.94 -14.27 -19.25
CA ILE A 209 -27.11 -13.66 -19.85
C ILE A 209 -27.58 -14.50 -21.01
N ARG A 210 -28.88 -14.81 -21.03
CA ARG A 210 -29.55 -15.41 -22.19
C ARG A 210 -29.95 -14.33 -23.15
N VAL A 211 -29.63 -14.51 -24.42
CA VAL A 211 -30.02 -13.62 -25.51
C VAL A 211 -31.53 -13.76 -25.76
N GLU A 212 -32.30 -12.75 -25.37
CA GLU A 212 -33.75 -12.69 -25.58
C GLU A 212 -34.15 -11.54 -26.51
N ASN A 213 -33.25 -10.58 -26.74
CA ASN A 213 -33.52 -9.44 -27.62
C ASN A 213 -33.48 -9.86 -29.10
N PRO A 214 -34.60 -9.83 -29.82
CA PRO A 214 -34.67 -10.27 -31.21
C PRO A 214 -33.81 -9.43 -32.15
N ASN A 215 -33.50 -8.17 -31.79
CA ASN A 215 -32.66 -7.29 -32.60
C ASN A 215 -31.20 -7.73 -32.64
N LEU A 216 -30.74 -8.57 -31.71
CA LEU A 216 -29.40 -9.12 -31.69
C LEU A 216 -29.25 -10.41 -32.48
N ASN A 217 -30.37 -10.99 -32.92
CA ASN A 217 -30.35 -12.23 -33.68
C ASN A 217 -29.67 -12.02 -35.04
N ASN A 218 -28.70 -12.86 -35.36
CA ASN A 218 -27.83 -12.76 -36.57
C ASN A 218 -26.88 -11.55 -36.62
N MET A 219 -26.65 -10.84 -35.49
CA MET A 219 -25.61 -9.82 -35.40
C MET A 219 -24.28 -10.44 -34.98
N ALA A 220 -23.17 -9.95 -35.53
CA ALA A 220 -21.85 -10.29 -35.02
C ALA A 220 -21.57 -9.60 -33.67
N ILE A 221 -20.82 -10.24 -32.77
CA ILE A 221 -20.48 -9.69 -31.45
C ILE A 221 -19.85 -8.29 -31.57
N GLN A 222 -18.99 -8.08 -32.54
CA GLN A 222 -18.35 -6.77 -32.78
C GLN A 222 -19.34 -5.66 -33.16
N ASP A 223 -20.49 -6.02 -33.71
CA ASP A 223 -21.51 -5.06 -34.15
C ASP A 223 -22.50 -4.71 -33.02
N VAL A 224 -22.38 -5.38 -31.88
CA VAL A 224 -23.17 -5.08 -30.67
C VAL A 224 -22.38 -4.09 -29.79
N PRO A 225 -22.81 -2.80 -29.71
CA PRO A 225 -22.01 -1.75 -29.06
C PRO A 225 -21.62 -2.05 -27.62
N ILE A 226 -22.50 -2.69 -26.84
CA ILE A 226 -22.25 -3.01 -25.44
C ILE A 226 -21.21 -4.11 -25.29
N LEU A 227 -21.13 -5.08 -26.21
CA LEU A 227 -20.14 -6.17 -26.20
C LEU A 227 -18.82 -5.78 -26.85
N ASN A 228 -18.83 -4.77 -27.70
CA ASN A 228 -17.63 -4.21 -28.32
C ASN A 228 -16.99 -3.10 -27.45
N SER A 229 -17.58 -2.81 -26.29
CA SER A 229 -17.02 -1.88 -25.33
C SER A 229 -15.82 -2.50 -24.59
N ASP A 230 -14.75 -1.72 -24.33
CA ASP A 230 -13.61 -2.16 -23.52
C ASP A 230 -13.94 -2.43 -22.04
N LYS A 231 -15.22 -2.29 -21.65
CA LYS A 231 -15.70 -2.44 -20.28
C LYS A 231 -16.23 -3.82 -19.96
N ILE A 232 -16.61 -4.59 -20.98
CA ILE A 232 -17.21 -5.93 -20.86
C ILE A 232 -16.45 -6.90 -21.75
N ILE A 233 -16.09 -8.05 -21.19
CA ILE A 233 -15.47 -9.15 -21.92
C ILE A 233 -16.45 -10.30 -22.00
N CYS A 234 -16.86 -10.69 -23.21
CA CYS A 234 -17.56 -11.95 -23.44
C CYS A 234 -16.52 -13.07 -23.51
N SER A 235 -16.42 -13.86 -22.44
CA SER A 235 -15.37 -14.87 -22.32
C SER A 235 -15.78 -16.24 -22.85
N ARG A 236 -17.06 -16.54 -22.89
CA ARG A 236 -17.65 -17.82 -23.34
C ARG A 236 -19.06 -17.60 -23.90
N LEU A 237 -19.39 -18.38 -24.89
CA LEU A 237 -20.74 -18.50 -25.45
C LEU A 237 -21.14 -19.96 -25.43
N LYS A 238 -22.34 -20.26 -24.91
CA LYS A 238 -22.93 -21.59 -25.02
C LYS A 238 -24.14 -21.51 -25.98
N ARG A 239 -24.09 -22.35 -27.00
CA ARG A 239 -25.19 -22.57 -27.95
C ARG A 239 -25.56 -24.05 -27.89
N ASP A 240 -26.81 -24.33 -27.61
CA ASP A 240 -27.30 -25.68 -27.31
C ASP A 240 -26.43 -26.34 -26.20
N ASP A 241 -25.69 -27.40 -26.50
CA ASP A 241 -24.75 -28.03 -25.57
C ASP A 241 -23.27 -27.75 -25.86
N THR A 242 -22.99 -26.88 -26.86
CA THR A 242 -21.61 -26.58 -27.25
C THR A 242 -21.15 -25.28 -26.58
N LEU A 243 -20.03 -25.36 -25.84
CA LEU A 243 -19.36 -24.20 -25.26
C LEU A 243 -18.21 -23.77 -26.17
N MET A 244 -18.17 -22.48 -26.54
CA MET A 244 -17.15 -21.93 -27.43
C MET A 244 -16.57 -20.62 -26.90
N VAL A 245 -15.38 -20.27 -27.36
CA VAL A 245 -14.79 -18.94 -27.18
C VAL A 245 -15.31 -18.03 -28.28
N PRO A 246 -16.04 -16.95 -27.93
CA PRO A 246 -16.58 -16.07 -28.97
C PRO A 246 -15.49 -15.22 -29.63
N SER A 247 -15.51 -15.14 -30.95
CA SER A 247 -14.68 -14.20 -31.76
C SER A 247 -15.46 -12.93 -32.10
N PRO A 248 -14.79 -11.84 -32.55
CA PRO A 248 -15.49 -10.63 -33.00
C PRO A 248 -16.57 -10.90 -34.05
N GLY A 249 -16.30 -11.83 -34.96
CA GLY A 249 -17.23 -12.24 -36.02
C GLY A 249 -18.23 -13.32 -35.62
N THR A 250 -18.25 -13.76 -34.36
CA THR A 250 -19.23 -14.76 -33.91
C THR A 250 -20.64 -14.18 -33.98
N ILE A 251 -21.49 -14.83 -34.73
CA ILE A 251 -22.91 -14.44 -34.91
C ILE A 251 -23.69 -14.87 -33.68
N ILE A 252 -24.39 -13.95 -33.05
CA ILE A 252 -25.30 -14.19 -31.92
C ILE A 252 -26.60 -14.73 -32.43
N GLN A 253 -27.19 -15.70 -31.70
CA GLN A 253 -28.50 -16.25 -31.95
C GLN A 253 -29.40 -16.12 -30.72
N ALA A 254 -30.70 -16.00 -30.96
CA ALA A 254 -31.66 -16.02 -29.88
C ALA A 254 -31.55 -17.33 -29.08
N GLY A 255 -31.49 -17.23 -27.74
CA GLY A 255 -31.29 -18.37 -26.85
C GLY A 255 -29.85 -18.66 -26.46
N ASP A 256 -28.85 -18.06 -27.13
CA ASP A 256 -27.45 -18.18 -26.73
C ASP A 256 -27.25 -17.73 -25.28
N LEU A 257 -26.35 -18.41 -24.54
CA LEU A 257 -25.92 -18.01 -23.21
C LEU A 257 -24.55 -17.38 -23.27
N LEU A 258 -24.44 -16.12 -22.91
CA LEU A 258 -23.19 -15.35 -22.89
C LEU A 258 -22.64 -15.27 -21.46
N HIS A 259 -21.38 -15.62 -21.26
CA HIS A 259 -20.67 -15.39 -20.00
C HIS A 259 -19.86 -14.10 -20.10
N LEU A 260 -20.38 -13.08 -19.44
CA LEU A 260 -19.82 -11.73 -19.46
C LEU A 260 -18.99 -11.47 -18.20
N VAL A 261 -17.90 -10.71 -18.35
CA VAL A 261 -17.00 -10.27 -17.29
C VAL A 261 -16.85 -8.75 -17.39
N GLY A 262 -17.15 -8.04 -16.32
CA GLY A 262 -17.11 -6.56 -16.31
C GLY A 262 -17.43 -5.98 -14.94
N GLN A 263 -17.58 -4.65 -14.86
CA GLN A 263 -18.08 -4.01 -13.65
C GLN A 263 -19.60 -4.23 -13.52
N SER A 264 -20.09 -4.26 -12.28
CA SER A 264 -21.52 -4.51 -11.99
C SER A 264 -22.46 -3.59 -12.79
N THR A 265 -22.15 -2.30 -12.86
CA THR A 265 -22.94 -1.31 -13.60
C THR A 265 -22.98 -1.59 -15.10
N ASP A 266 -21.83 -1.97 -15.68
CA ASP A 266 -21.72 -2.27 -17.11
C ASP A 266 -22.43 -3.59 -17.44
N LEU A 267 -22.31 -4.60 -16.57
CA LEU A 267 -23.01 -5.88 -16.72
C LEU A 267 -24.54 -5.70 -16.62
N HIS A 268 -25.02 -4.86 -15.70
CA HIS A 268 -26.43 -4.55 -15.62
C HIS A 268 -26.97 -3.84 -16.88
N ASN A 269 -26.19 -2.90 -17.42
CA ASN A 269 -26.52 -2.29 -18.72
C ASN A 269 -26.54 -3.32 -19.85
N ALA A 270 -25.61 -4.28 -19.84
CA ALA A 270 -25.62 -5.38 -20.81
C ALA A 270 -26.86 -6.26 -20.67
N GLN A 271 -27.27 -6.55 -19.44
CA GLN A 271 -28.50 -7.31 -19.17
C GLN A 271 -29.72 -6.63 -19.79
N LEU A 272 -29.86 -5.31 -19.63
CA LEU A 272 -31.00 -4.54 -20.20
C LEU A 272 -31.04 -4.60 -21.73
N VAL A 273 -29.88 -4.70 -22.39
CA VAL A 273 -29.79 -4.73 -23.86
C VAL A 273 -29.91 -6.15 -24.41
N ILE A 274 -29.32 -7.14 -23.74
CA ILE A 274 -29.16 -8.51 -24.27
C ILE A 274 -30.34 -9.41 -23.89
N GLY A 275 -30.77 -9.37 -22.60
CA GLY A 275 -31.82 -10.24 -22.11
C GLY A 275 -31.71 -10.54 -20.62
N LYS A 276 -32.16 -11.73 -20.20
CA LYS A 276 -32.23 -12.08 -18.78
C LYS A 276 -30.98 -12.77 -18.26
N GLU A 277 -30.61 -12.42 -17.02
CA GLU A 277 -29.65 -13.16 -16.24
C GLU A 277 -30.19 -14.57 -15.93
N VAL A 278 -29.32 -15.57 -16.06
CA VAL A 278 -29.63 -16.97 -15.80
C VAL A 278 -28.64 -17.52 -14.80
N ASP A 279 -29.14 -18.12 -13.73
CA ASP A 279 -28.32 -18.79 -12.70
C ASP A 279 -27.90 -20.20 -13.18
N THR A 280 -27.17 -20.24 -14.31
CA THR A 280 -26.62 -21.45 -14.87
C THR A 280 -25.10 -21.33 -14.92
N SER A 281 -24.39 -22.25 -14.28
CA SER A 281 -22.94 -22.28 -14.31
C SER A 281 -22.46 -22.68 -15.71
N LEU A 282 -21.80 -21.76 -16.43
CA LEU A 282 -21.08 -22.07 -17.68
C LEU A 282 -19.66 -22.58 -17.34
N SER A 283 -19.62 -23.77 -16.68
CA SER A 283 -18.36 -24.42 -16.31
C SER A 283 -17.65 -24.97 -17.55
N THR A 284 -16.31 -24.83 -17.56
CA THR A 284 -15.46 -25.46 -18.58
C THR A 284 -15.15 -26.92 -18.27
N ARG A 285 -15.62 -27.47 -17.13
CA ARG A 285 -15.41 -28.89 -16.78
C ARG A 285 -16.17 -29.79 -17.74
N GLY A 286 -15.46 -30.75 -18.32
CA GLY A 286 -16.07 -31.68 -19.30
C GLY A 286 -16.22 -31.12 -20.71
N THR A 287 -15.64 -29.95 -20.99
CA THR A 287 -15.59 -29.33 -22.33
C THR A 287 -14.16 -29.25 -22.84
N ASP A 288 -13.97 -28.93 -24.12
CA ASP A 288 -12.66 -28.71 -24.74
C ASP A 288 -11.97 -27.42 -24.28
N LEU A 289 -12.66 -26.58 -23.50
CA LEU A 289 -12.13 -25.32 -23.00
C LEU A 289 -11.57 -25.45 -21.58
N ARG A 290 -10.51 -24.69 -21.30
CA ARG A 290 -9.94 -24.52 -19.98
C ARG A 290 -9.86 -23.06 -19.60
N VAL A 291 -9.84 -22.80 -18.29
CA VAL A 291 -9.48 -21.52 -17.71
C VAL A 291 -8.15 -21.68 -16.99
N GLU A 292 -7.15 -20.94 -17.40
CA GLU A 292 -5.80 -21.05 -16.83
C GLU A 292 -5.21 -19.67 -16.53
N ARG A 293 -4.38 -19.63 -15.49
CA ARG A 293 -3.67 -18.42 -15.09
C ARG A 293 -2.25 -18.46 -15.65
N VAL A 294 -1.90 -17.44 -16.44
CA VAL A 294 -0.59 -17.34 -17.08
C VAL A 294 0.06 -16.03 -16.68
N VAL A 295 1.35 -16.05 -16.38
CA VAL A 295 2.09 -14.87 -15.91
C VAL A 295 2.90 -14.24 -17.04
N VAL A 296 2.83 -12.92 -17.15
CA VAL A 296 3.61 -12.15 -18.12
C VAL A 296 5.06 -12.03 -17.65
N THR A 297 5.99 -12.70 -18.34
CA THR A 297 7.43 -12.69 -18.02
C THR A 297 8.33 -12.53 -19.23
N ASN A 298 7.77 -12.39 -20.43
CA ASN A 298 8.51 -12.17 -21.66
C ASN A 298 8.67 -10.67 -21.94
N GLU A 299 9.89 -10.18 -21.93
CA GLU A 299 10.22 -8.77 -22.17
C GLU A 299 9.70 -8.24 -23.51
N LYS A 300 9.52 -9.11 -24.52
CA LYS A 300 9.07 -8.70 -25.86
C LYS A 300 7.61 -8.24 -25.92
N VAL A 301 6.80 -8.61 -24.92
CA VAL A 301 5.37 -8.22 -24.84
C VAL A 301 5.12 -7.10 -23.85
N LEU A 302 6.12 -6.70 -23.05
CA LEU A 302 5.96 -5.63 -22.07
C LEU A 302 5.67 -4.28 -22.75
N GLY A 303 4.72 -3.54 -22.18
CA GLY A 303 4.27 -2.26 -22.71
C GLY A 303 3.36 -2.36 -23.94
N LYS A 304 3.24 -3.55 -24.57
CA LYS A 304 2.30 -3.74 -25.68
C LYS A 304 0.87 -3.83 -25.18
N ARG A 305 -0.06 -3.28 -25.93
CA ARG A 305 -1.50 -3.40 -25.63
C ARG A 305 -2.00 -4.79 -25.95
N ILE A 306 -3.01 -5.26 -25.23
CA ILE A 306 -3.62 -6.59 -25.46
C ILE A 306 -4.07 -6.73 -26.92
N ARG A 307 -4.69 -5.68 -27.50
CA ARG A 307 -5.13 -5.68 -28.91
C ARG A 307 -4.00 -5.90 -29.90
N ASP A 308 -2.80 -5.36 -29.64
CA ASP A 308 -1.65 -5.44 -30.55
C ASP A 308 -1.05 -6.86 -30.60
N LEU A 309 -1.43 -7.72 -29.66
CA LEU A 309 -0.96 -9.10 -29.58
C LEU A 309 -1.90 -10.10 -30.28
N HIS A 310 -3.10 -9.66 -30.63
CA HIS A 310 -4.08 -10.44 -31.40
C HIS A 310 -4.32 -11.86 -30.87
N PHE A 311 -4.39 -12.02 -29.54
CA PHE A 311 -4.53 -13.36 -28.93
C PHE A 311 -5.80 -14.09 -29.35
N LYS A 312 -6.87 -13.36 -29.57
CA LYS A 312 -8.16 -13.91 -29.96
C LYS A 312 -8.16 -14.41 -31.40
N GLU A 313 -7.61 -13.62 -32.32
CA GLU A 313 -7.57 -13.91 -33.75
C GLU A 313 -6.54 -14.99 -34.08
N ARG A 314 -5.39 -15.00 -33.39
CA ARG A 314 -4.28 -15.92 -33.70
C ARG A 314 -4.35 -17.26 -32.98
N TYR A 315 -4.90 -17.24 -31.76
CA TYR A 315 -4.83 -18.40 -30.85
C TYR A 315 -6.21 -18.86 -30.36
N ASP A 316 -7.29 -18.16 -30.72
CA ASP A 316 -8.65 -18.43 -30.22
C ASP A 316 -8.69 -18.45 -28.67
N VAL A 317 -8.00 -17.47 -28.05
CA VAL A 317 -7.89 -17.32 -26.60
C VAL A 317 -8.42 -15.95 -26.19
N VAL A 318 -9.28 -15.91 -25.18
CA VAL A 318 -9.78 -14.67 -24.58
C VAL A 318 -9.13 -14.48 -23.21
N ILE A 319 -8.65 -13.26 -22.94
CA ILE A 319 -8.22 -12.83 -21.62
C ILE A 319 -9.47 -12.31 -20.89
N SER A 320 -9.95 -13.07 -19.91
CA SER A 320 -11.17 -12.70 -19.17
C SER A 320 -10.89 -11.67 -18.08
N ARG A 321 -9.74 -11.75 -17.42
CA ARG A 321 -9.31 -10.84 -16.35
C ARG A 321 -7.81 -10.68 -16.39
N LEU A 322 -7.35 -9.52 -15.90
CA LEU A 322 -5.94 -9.21 -15.65
C LEU A 322 -5.77 -8.88 -14.17
N ASN A 323 -4.87 -9.57 -13.48
CA ASN A 323 -4.50 -9.24 -12.11
C ASN A 323 -3.12 -8.57 -12.12
N ARG A 324 -3.04 -7.34 -11.61
CA ARG A 324 -1.82 -6.56 -11.50
C ARG A 324 -1.59 -6.17 -10.05
N ALA A 325 -0.51 -6.65 -9.48
CA ALA A 325 -0.14 -6.38 -8.07
C ALA A 325 -1.30 -6.65 -7.08
N GLY A 326 -2.07 -7.73 -7.29
CA GLY A 326 -3.20 -8.11 -6.46
C GLY A 326 -4.53 -7.41 -6.79
N VAL A 327 -4.54 -6.44 -7.71
CA VAL A 327 -5.78 -5.77 -8.16
C VAL A 327 -6.30 -6.44 -9.42
N GLU A 328 -7.55 -6.90 -9.39
CA GLU A 328 -8.23 -7.43 -10.59
C GLU A 328 -8.73 -6.27 -11.47
N LEU A 329 -8.39 -6.33 -12.75
CA LEU A 329 -8.77 -5.37 -13.78
C LEU A 329 -9.47 -6.10 -14.93
N VAL A 330 -10.41 -5.40 -15.59
CA VAL A 330 -10.94 -5.87 -16.88
C VAL A 330 -9.80 -5.90 -17.89
N ALA A 331 -9.67 -7.01 -18.61
CA ALA A 331 -8.65 -7.14 -19.65
C ALA A 331 -9.06 -6.37 -20.90
N SER A 332 -9.16 -5.03 -20.79
CA SER A 332 -9.51 -4.16 -21.90
C SER A 332 -8.48 -4.23 -23.02
N SER A 333 -8.91 -4.01 -24.26
CA SER A 333 -8.06 -4.07 -25.44
C SER A 333 -6.87 -3.09 -25.38
N ASP A 334 -7.07 -1.93 -24.72
CA ASP A 334 -6.07 -0.87 -24.53
C ASP A 334 -5.13 -1.11 -23.33
N ALA A 335 -5.37 -2.12 -22.50
CA ALA A 335 -4.50 -2.42 -21.38
C ALA A 335 -3.12 -2.87 -21.88
N SER A 336 -2.06 -2.17 -21.45
CA SER A 336 -0.67 -2.56 -21.71
C SER A 336 -0.22 -3.62 -20.72
N LEU A 337 0.46 -4.68 -21.21
CA LEU A 337 0.98 -5.74 -20.35
C LEU A 337 2.22 -5.28 -19.59
N GLN A 338 2.29 -5.62 -18.31
CA GLN A 338 3.43 -5.35 -17.44
C GLN A 338 4.03 -6.67 -16.94
N PHE A 339 5.29 -6.63 -16.55
CA PHE A 339 5.95 -7.78 -15.95
C PHE A 339 5.25 -8.17 -14.63
N GLY A 340 4.95 -9.45 -14.48
CA GLY A 340 4.24 -9.97 -13.32
C GLY A 340 2.71 -9.88 -13.39
N ASP A 341 2.13 -9.33 -14.45
CA ASP A 341 0.68 -9.41 -14.68
C ASP A 341 0.24 -10.88 -14.77
N ILE A 342 -0.86 -11.24 -14.11
CA ILE A 342 -1.48 -12.56 -14.20
C ILE A 342 -2.70 -12.44 -15.11
N LEU A 343 -2.67 -13.15 -16.22
CA LEU A 343 -3.75 -13.21 -17.20
C LEU A 343 -4.62 -14.45 -16.94
N ASN A 344 -5.93 -14.28 -16.78
CA ASN A 344 -6.88 -15.39 -16.78
C ASN A 344 -7.30 -15.67 -18.22
N LEU A 345 -6.74 -16.70 -18.80
CA LEU A 345 -6.98 -17.12 -20.19
C LEU A 345 -8.15 -18.12 -20.26
N VAL A 346 -8.96 -18.00 -21.30
CA VAL A 346 -10.02 -18.96 -21.65
C VAL A 346 -9.80 -19.42 -23.08
N GLY A 347 -9.66 -20.71 -23.29
CA GLY A 347 -9.38 -21.28 -24.61
C GLY A 347 -9.17 -22.80 -24.55
N ARG A 348 -8.79 -23.39 -25.70
CA ARG A 348 -8.35 -24.77 -25.76
C ARG A 348 -6.96 -24.93 -25.13
N PRO A 349 -6.62 -26.08 -24.52
CA PRO A 349 -5.31 -26.26 -23.87
C PRO A 349 -4.12 -25.91 -24.75
N ALA A 350 -4.06 -26.42 -25.98
CA ALA A 350 -2.97 -26.13 -26.91
C ALA A 350 -2.84 -24.64 -27.27
N SER A 351 -3.97 -23.94 -27.37
CA SER A 351 -4.00 -22.49 -27.63
C SER A 351 -3.50 -21.70 -26.42
N ILE A 352 -3.88 -22.11 -25.21
CA ILE A 352 -3.41 -21.49 -23.96
C ILE A 352 -1.90 -21.69 -23.83
N ASP A 353 -1.37 -22.89 -24.10
CA ASP A 353 0.07 -23.16 -24.09
C ASP A 353 0.82 -22.29 -25.09
N ALA A 354 0.25 -22.08 -26.29
CA ALA A 354 0.84 -21.19 -27.30
C ALA A 354 0.89 -19.73 -26.81
N VAL A 355 -0.19 -19.24 -26.19
CA VAL A 355 -0.20 -17.90 -25.57
C VAL A 355 0.76 -17.84 -24.38
N ALA A 356 0.83 -18.85 -23.54
CA ALA A 356 1.77 -18.95 -22.42
C ALA A 356 3.23 -18.80 -22.90
N ASN A 357 3.58 -19.44 -24.02
CA ASN A 357 4.91 -19.30 -24.62
C ASN A 357 5.17 -17.87 -25.13
N VAL A 358 4.15 -17.18 -25.68
CA VAL A 358 4.28 -15.79 -26.12
C VAL A 358 4.49 -14.85 -24.95
N VAL A 359 3.71 -14.98 -23.88
CA VAL A 359 3.79 -14.12 -22.71
C VAL A 359 4.88 -14.52 -21.72
N GLY A 360 5.41 -15.75 -21.86
CA GLY A 360 6.59 -16.26 -21.14
C GLY A 360 6.31 -17.22 -19.99
N ASN A 361 5.25 -17.07 -19.24
CA ASN A 361 4.78 -17.92 -18.12
C ASN A 361 5.87 -18.54 -17.21
N ALA A 362 6.99 -17.84 -17.03
CA ALA A 362 8.15 -18.33 -16.30
C ALA A 362 8.11 -17.81 -14.85
N GLN A 363 7.44 -18.54 -13.96
CA GLN A 363 7.31 -18.16 -12.54
C GLN A 363 8.67 -17.94 -11.84
N GLN A 364 9.71 -18.66 -12.26
CA GLN A 364 11.07 -18.48 -11.72
C GLN A 364 11.63 -17.06 -11.98
N LYS A 365 11.26 -16.43 -13.10
CA LYS A 365 11.67 -15.05 -13.40
C LYS A 365 11.05 -14.02 -12.45
N LEU A 366 9.88 -14.33 -11.84
CA LEU A 366 9.26 -13.48 -10.84
C LEU A 366 10.06 -13.42 -9.52
N GLN A 367 10.97 -14.35 -9.30
CA GLN A 367 11.82 -14.38 -8.11
C GLN A 367 13.16 -13.65 -8.32
N GLN A 368 13.48 -13.24 -9.55
CA GLN A 368 14.71 -12.54 -9.88
C GLN A 368 14.54 -11.04 -9.69
N VAL A 369 15.47 -10.43 -8.96
CA VAL A 369 15.53 -8.98 -8.78
C VAL A 369 16.40 -8.39 -9.88
N GLN A 370 15.87 -7.42 -10.61
CA GLN A 370 16.69 -6.58 -11.48
C GLN A 370 17.21 -5.37 -10.69
N MET A 371 18.49 -5.41 -10.32
CA MET A 371 19.10 -4.34 -9.52
C MET A 371 19.29 -3.04 -10.31
N LEU A 372 19.50 -3.12 -11.62
CA LEU A 372 19.72 -1.93 -12.46
C LEU A 372 18.54 -0.94 -12.42
N PRO A 373 17.27 -1.33 -12.64
CA PRO A 373 16.13 -0.43 -12.46
C PRO A 373 16.01 0.14 -11.05
N VAL A 374 16.36 -0.65 -10.02
CA VAL A 374 16.31 -0.19 -8.62
C VAL A 374 17.26 0.98 -8.40
N PHE A 375 18.53 0.84 -8.80
CA PHE A 375 19.52 1.92 -8.64
C PHE A 375 19.23 3.14 -9.51
N ILE A 376 18.74 2.95 -10.74
CA ILE A 376 18.26 4.06 -11.57
C ILE A 376 17.12 4.79 -10.87
N GLY A 377 16.15 4.07 -10.35
CA GLY A 377 15.00 4.66 -9.67
C GLY A 377 15.38 5.41 -8.39
N ILE A 378 16.30 4.85 -7.58
CA ILE A 378 16.85 5.52 -6.39
C ILE A 378 17.57 6.80 -6.79
N GLY A 379 18.48 6.73 -7.78
CA GLY A 379 19.24 7.90 -8.24
C GLY A 379 18.31 9.01 -8.76
N LEU A 380 17.33 8.68 -9.60
CA LEU A 380 16.34 9.63 -10.08
C LEU A 380 15.49 10.19 -8.92
N GLY A 381 15.17 9.36 -7.94
CA GLY A 381 14.43 9.77 -6.75
C GLY A 381 15.19 10.77 -5.89
N VAL A 382 16.47 10.52 -5.64
CA VAL A 382 17.35 11.45 -4.91
C VAL A 382 17.51 12.76 -5.67
N LEU A 383 17.69 12.72 -6.98
CA LEU A 383 17.73 13.92 -7.83
C LEU A 383 16.41 14.70 -7.73
N LEU A 384 15.27 14.04 -7.86
CA LEU A 384 13.95 14.66 -7.72
C LEU A 384 13.76 15.27 -6.33
N GLY A 385 14.19 14.56 -5.29
CA GLY A 385 14.13 15.02 -3.90
C GLY A 385 14.99 16.25 -3.61
N SER A 386 16.05 16.42 -4.37
CA SER A 386 17.01 17.55 -4.23
C SER A 386 16.59 18.81 -4.97
N ILE A 387 15.57 18.75 -5.84
CA ILE A 387 15.09 19.92 -6.59
C ILE A 387 14.46 20.93 -5.63
N PRO A 388 14.98 22.17 -5.56
CA PRO A 388 14.40 23.21 -4.73
C PRO A 388 13.13 23.78 -5.38
N LEU A 389 12.03 23.79 -4.65
CA LEU A 389 10.75 24.39 -5.06
C LEU A 389 10.59 25.72 -4.31
N PHE A 390 10.68 26.83 -5.04
CA PHE A 390 10.47 28.15 -4.47
C PHE A 390 8.97 28.45 -4.39
N VAL A 391 8.44 28.52 -3.17
CA VAL A 391 7.05 28.90 -2.93
C VAL A 391 7.03 30.30 -2.34
N PRO A 392 6.32 31.27 -2.96
CA PRO A 392 6.22 32.63 -2.44
C PRO A 392 5.68 32.65 -1.00
N GLY A 393 6.38 33.37 -0.11
CA GLY A 393 6.01 33.45 1.31
C GLY A 393 6.70 32.44 2.23
N PHE A 394 7.53 31.53 1.68
CA PHE A 394 8.32 30.62 2.51
C PHE A 394 9.77 31.07 2.63
N PRO A 395 10.39 30.99 3.83
CA PRO A 395 11.74 31.50 4.09
C PRO A 395 12.84 30.69 3.38
N VAL A 396 12.56 29.44 3.00
CA VAL A 396 13.49 28.52 2.31
C VAL A 396 12.79 27.81 1.17
N ALA A 397 13.58 27.38 0.18
CA ALA A 397 13.09 26.53 -0.88
C ALA A 397 12.69 25.16 -0.32
N LEU A 398 11.45 24.76 -0.59
CA LEU A 398 10.96 23.45 -0.20
C LEU A 398 11.61 22.37 -1.08
N LYS A 399 12.06 21.28 -0.47
CA LYS A 399 12.55 20.10 -1.16
C LYS A 399 11.72 18.90 -0.74
N LEU A 400 11.52 17.96 -1.64
CA LEU A 400 10.89 16.67 -1.29
C LEU A 400 11.79 15.84 -0.35
N GLY A 401 13.09 16.13 -0.35
CA GLY A 401 14.09 15.47 0.47
C GLY A 401 14.34 14.00 0.09
N LEU A 402 15.17 13.34 0.88
CA LEU A 402 15.57 11.94 0.68
C LEU A 402 14.45 10.94 1.02
N ALA A 403 13.39 11.37 1.70
CA ALA A 403 12.20 10.56 1.94
C ALA A 403 11.17 10.72 0.82
N GLY A 404 10.83 11.96 0.43
CA GLY A 404 9.76 12.24 -0.51
C GLY A 404 10.13 11.96 -1.96
N GLY A 405 11.34 12.37 -2.39
CA GLY A 405 11.80 12.20 -3.77
C GLY A 405 11.83 10.74 -4.23
N PRO A 406 12.55 9.84 -3.53
CA PRO A 406 12.57 8.41 -3.84
C PRO A 406 11.19 7.75 -3.78
N LEU A 407 10.32 8.14 -2.84
CA LEU A 407 8.95 7.63 -2.77
C LEU A 407 8.15 7.98 -4.02
N ILE A 408 8.13 9.26 -4.40
CA ILE A 408 7.36 9.75 -5.57
C ILE A 408 7.90 9.11 -6.86
N MET A 409 9.21 9.07 -7.02
CA MET A 409 9.83 8.44 -8.19
C MET A 409 9.46 6.95 -8.27
N ALA A 410 9.53 6.24 -7.16
CA ALA A 410 9.17 4.82 -7.09
C ALA A 410 7.67 4.59 -7.41
N LEU A 411 6.77 5.46 -6.93
CA LEU A 411 5.34 5.41 -7.27
C LEU A 411 5.12 5.58 -8.79
N ILE A 412 5.82 6.55 -9.41
CA ILE A 412 5.74 6.82 -10.85
C ILE A 412 6.27 5.63 -11.65
N LEU A 413 7.47 5.15 -11.32
CA LEU A 413 8.13 4.05 -12.02
C LEU A 413 7.36 2.73 -11.83
N GLY A 414 6.87 2.46 -10.64
CA GLY A 414 6.03 1.30 -10.34
C GLY A 414 4.72 1.31 -11.14
N ARG A 415 4.13 2.49 -11.36
CA ARG A 415 2.94 2.64 -12.21
C ARG A 415 3.27 2.44 -13.70
N ILE A 416 4.35 3.03 -14.19
CA ILE A 416 4.79 2.87 -15.58
C ILE A 416 5.11 1.39 -15.85
N GLY A 417 5.69 0.71 -14.88
CA GLY A 417 5.99 -0.72 -14.89
C GLY A 417 7.20 -1.06 -15.76
N SER A 418 7.27 -0.62 -17.02
CA SER A 418 8.38 -0.91 -17.92
C SER A 418 8.64 0.21 -18.93
N ILE A 419 9.92 0.47 -19.21
CA ILE A 419 10.39 1.35 -20.28
C ILE A 419 11.44 0.57 -21.10
N GLY A 420 11.07 0.14 -22.30
CA GLY A 420 11.92 -0.70 -23.13
C GLY A 420 12.23 -2.04 -22.46
N LYS A 421 13.51 -2.31 -22.20
CA LYS A 421 13.97 -3.55 -21.54
C LYS A 421 14.06 -3.42 -20.01
N LEU A 422 13.90 -2.22 -19.46
CA LEU A 422 13.92 -1.96 -18.03
C LEU A 422 12.51 -2.11 -17.47
N TYR A 423 12.34 -2.89 -16.41
CA TYR A 423 11.07 -3.01 -15.72
C TYR A 423 11.24 -2.84 -14.21
N TRP A 424 10.35 -2.03 -13.66
CA TRP A 424 10.32 -1.72 -12.23
C TRP A 424 9.35 -2.66 -11.51
N PHE A 425 9.72 -3.93 -11.54
CA PHE A 425 9.07 -4.97 -10.76
C PHE A 425 10.06 -5.51 -9.74
N MET A 426 9.63 -5.62 -8.50
CA MET A 426 10.41 -6.22 -7.43
C MET A 426 9.64 -7.40 -6.84
N PRO A 427 10.23 -8.61 -6.77
CA PRO A 427 9.61 -9.74 -6.09
C PRO A 427 9.17 -9.37 -4.68
N PRO A 428 7.99 -9.80 -4.20
CA PRO A 428 7.52 -9.44 -2.86
C PRO A 428 8.50 -9.77 -1.74
N SER A 429 9.20 -10.91 -1.82
CA SER A 429 10.22 -11.33 -0.85
C SER A 429 11.43 -10.40 -0.83
N ALA A 430 11.93 -10.02 -2.00
CA ALA A 430 13.06 -9.10 -2.12
C ALA A 430 12.68 -7.67 -1.69
N ASN A 431 11.47 -7.23 -2.05
CA ASN A 431 10.94 -5.94 -1.60
C ASN A 431 10.85 -5.89 -0.08
N LEU A 432 10.31 -6.95 0.55
CA LEU A 432 10.22 -7.05 2.00
C LEU A 432 11.60 -7.01 2.65
N ALA A 433 12.56 -7.80 2.15
CA ALA A 433 13.91 -7.87 2.70
C ALA A 433 14.64 -6.52 2.63
N LEU A 434 14.60 -5.83 1.48
CA LEU A 434 15.24 -4.51 1.33
C LEU A 434 14.54 -3.44 2.18
N ARG A 435 13.21 -3.51 2.29
CA ARG A 435 12.43 -2.61 3.15
C ARG A 435 12.79 -2.80 4.62
N GLU A 436 12.82 -4.05 5.09
CA GLU A 436 13.18 -4.37 6.47
C GLU A 436 14.61 -3.97 6.78
N LEU A 437 15.54 -4.24 5.89
CA LEU A 437 16.93 -3.79 6.05
C LEU A 437 17.01 -2.26 6.17
N GLY A 438 16.30 -1.53 5.31
CA GLY A 438 16.26 -0.07 5.37
C GLY A 438 15.70 0.46 6.69
N ILE A 439 14.59 -0.14 7.19
CA ILE A 439 14.00 0.23 8.48
C ILE A 439 14.96 -0.08 9.64
N VAL A 440 15.57 -1.26 9.64
CA VAL A 440 16.52 -1.67 10.69
C VAL A 440 17.69 -0.70 10.77
N LEU A 441 18.31 -0.36 9.63
CA LEU A 441 19.43 0.58 9.59
C LEU A 441 19.02 1.97 10.09
N PHE A 442 17.88 2.48 9.63
CA PHE A 442 17.37 3.79 10.04
C PHE A 442 17.06 3.83 11.55
N LEU A 443 16.25 2.88 12.05
CA LEU A 443 15.85 2.87 13.46
C LEU A 443 16.98 2.54 14.41
N ALA A 444 17.95 1.72 13.99
CA ALA A 444 19.15 1.45 14.80
C ALA A 444 19.94 2.72 15.09
N VAL A 445 20.15 3.54 14.05
CA VAL A 445 20.89 4.81 14.23
C VAL A 445 20.08 5.82 15.05
N VAL A 446 18.77 5.95 14.78
CA VAL A 446 17.89 6.83 15.57
C VAL A 446 17.89 6.43 17.05
N GLY A 447 17.78 5.13 17.33
CA GLY A 447 17.82 4.61 18.69
C GLY A 447 19.16 4.84 19.39
N LEU A 448 20.28 4.59 18.70
CA LEU A 448 21.63 4.82 19.22
C LEU A 448 21.84 6.28 19.63
N LYS A 449 21.43 7.22 18.78
CA LYS A 449 21.55 8.66 19.04
C LYS A 449 20.64 9.14 20.18
N SER A 450 19.50 8.50 20.36
CA SER A 450 18.54 8.85 21.41
C SER A 450 18.88 8.20 22.77
N GLY A 451 19.81 7.24 22.81
CA GLY A 451 20.00 6.35 23.98
C GLY A 451 20.63 7.05 25.20
N GLY A 452 21.56 7.99 25.00
CA GLY A 452 22.26 8.66 26.10
C GLY A 452 21.31 9.37 27.06
N ASP A 453 20.44 10.25 26.54
CA ASP A 453 19.57 11.09 27.34
C ASP A 453 18.15 10.52 27.56
N PHE A 454 17.86 9.32 27.01
CA PHE A 454 16.49 8.78 27.02
C PHE A 454 15.95 8.53 28.44
N VAL A 455 16.76 7.91 29.31
CA VAL A 455 16.33 7.56 30.67
C VAL A 455 16.12 8.83 31.49
N ASP A 456 17.01 9.80 31.39
CA ASP A 456 16.94 11.05 32.12
C ASP A 456 15.73 11.88 31.65
N THR A 457 15.49 11.96 30.35
CA THR A 457 14.31 12.63 29.79
C THR A 457 13.01 11.96 30.24
N LEU A 458 12.98 10.62 30.33
CA LEU A 458 11.80 9.89 30.75
C LEU A 458 11.50 10.07 32.25
N THR A 459 12.55 10.06 33.09
CA THR A 459 12.39 10.00 34.56
C THR A 459 12.41 11.37 35.24
N GLN A 460 13.21 12.29 34.72
CA GLN A 460 13.44 13.62 35.32
C GLN A 460 13.00 14.77 34.39
N GLY A 461 12.76 14.49 33.10
CA GLY A 461 12.38 15.46 32.10
C GLY A 461 10.90 15.41 31.73
N GLU A 462 10.59 15.88 30.52
CA GLU A 462 9.22 15.99 30.00
C GLU A 462 8.71 14.71 29.28
N GLY A 463 9.45 13.60 29.35
CA GLY A 463 9.14 12.38 28.59
C GLY A 463 7.75 11.81 28.84
N LEU A 464 7.27 11.85 30.10
CA LEU A 464 5.91 11.42 30.43
C LEU A 464 4.84 12.34 29.79
N SER A 465 5.10 13.64 29.73
CA SER A 465 4.22 14.61 29.03
C SER A 465 4.18 14.30 27.53
N TRP A 466 5.32 13.95 26.92
CA TRP A 466 5.39 13.58 25.50
C TRP A 466 4.58 12.34 25.18
N ILE A 467 4.58 11.32 26.08
CA ILE A 467 3.69 10.16 25.97
C ILE A 467 2.23 10.62 26.02
N GLY A 468 1.88 11.50 26.96
CA GLY A 468 0.54 12.06 27.10
C GLY A 468 0.08 12.80 25.82
N TYR A 469 0.93 13.63 25.24
CA TYR A 469 0.62 14.31 23.98
C TYR A 469 0.45 13.31 22.82
N GLY A 470 1.26 12.25 22.77
CA GLY A 470 1.12 11.17 21.81
C GLY A 470 -0.25 10.49 21.88
N ILE A 471 -0.78 10.30 23.10
CA ILE A 471 -2.13 9.75 23.32
C ILE A 471 -3.19 10.59 22.61
N PHE A 472 -3.15 11.91 22.75
CA PHE A 472 -4.12 12.80 22.09
C PHE A 472 -3.98 12.76 20.56
N ILE A 473 -2.75 12.75 20.03
CA ILE A 473 -2.50 12.70 18.57
C ILE A 473 -3.00 11.38 17.97
N THR A 474 -2.93 10.27 18.71
CA THR A 474 -3.44 8.97 18.25
C THR A 474 -4.95 8.87 18.45
N ALA A 475 -5.45 9.11 19.68
CA ALA A 475 -6.81 8.77 20.07
C ALA A 475 -7.86 9.72 19.46
N ILE A 476 -7.62 11.03 19.46
CA ILE A 476 -8.63 12.01 18.99
C ILE A 476 -9.01 11.76 17.53
N PRO A 477 -8.06 11.68 16.56
CA PRO A 477 -8.42 11.44 15.16
C PRO A 477 -9.09 10.07 14.95
N LEU A 478 -8.55 9.01 15.57
CA LEU A 478 -9.04 7.66 15.36
C LEU A 478 -10.45 7.48 15.93
N ILE A 479 -10.71 7.97 17.15
CA ILE A 479 -12.03 7.85 17.78
C ILE A 479 -13.05 8.70 17.02
N THR A 480 -12.73 9.96 16.75
CA THR A 480 -13.66 10.87 16.09
C THR A 480 -14.04 10.36 14.71
N VAL A 481 -13.04 10.05 13.88
CA VAL A 481 -13.29 9.61 12.50
C VAL A 481 -13.86 8.19 12.48
N GLY A 482 -13.46 7.32 13.40
CA GLY A 482 -14.04 6.00 13.58
C GLY A 482 -15.54 6.05 13.88
N LEU A 483 -15.96 6.95 14.80
CA LEU A 483 -17.38 7.20 15.09
C LEU A 483 -18.11 7.76 13.86
N LEU A 484 -17.55 8.77 13.18
CA LEU A 484 -18.14 9.35 11.97
C LEU A 484 -18.32 8.29 10.87
N ALA A 485 -17.32 7.46 10.61
CA ALA A 485 -17.38 6.41 9.61
C ALA A 485 -18.45 5.35 9.95
N ARG A 486 -18.58 5.00 11.24
CA ARG A 486 -19.56 4.01 11.67
C ARG A 486 -20.98 4.55 11.67
N ILE A 487 -21.20 5.80 12.11
CA ILE A 487 -22.53 6.41 12.24
C ILE A 487 -23.05 6.88 10.87
N PHE A 488 -22.28 7.69 10.16
CA PHE A 488 -22.73 8.34 8.93
C PHE A 488 -22.56 7.46 7.69
N ALA A 489 -21.38 6.82 7.53
CA ALA A 489 -21.14 5.94 6.38
C ALA A 489 -21.62 4.50 6.63
N LYS A 490 -22.10 4.17 7.83
CA LYS A 490 -22.54 2.81 8.22
C LYS A 490 -21.49 1.74 7.86
N MET A 491 -20.23 2.13 7.96
CA MET A 491 -19.10 1.29 7.54
C MET A 491 -19.08 -0.02 8.31
N ASN A 492 -18.87 -1.14 7.62
CA ASN A 492 -18.69 -2.45 8.25
C ASN A 492 -17.51 -2.40 9.24
N TYR A 493 -17.63 -3.06 10.38
CA TYR A 493 -16.63 -2.99 11.45
C TYR A 493 -15.27 -3.55 11.04
N LEU A 494 -15.21 -4.65 10.28
CA LEU A 494 -13.94 -5.22 9.82
C LEU A 494 -13.26 -4.30 8.80
N THR A 495 -14.03 -3.68 7.92
CA THR A 495 -13.56 -2.64 6.99
C THR A 495 -13.04 -1.43 7.75
N LEU A 496 -13.75 -0.99 8.80
CA LEU A 496 -13.32 0.10 9.68
C LEU A 496 -11.98 -0.22 10.36
N CYS A 497 -11.81 -1.42 10.93
CA CYS A 497 -10.55 -1.82 11.56
C CYS A 497 -9.38 -1.77 10.57
N GLY A 498 -9.56 -2.26 9.34
CA GLY A 498 -8.53 -2.18 8.31
C GLY A 498 -8.22 -0.74 7.90
N MET A 499 -9.25 0.13 7.77
CA MET A 499 -9.07 1.56 7.48
C MET A 499 -8.31 2.27 8.61
N LEU A 500 -8.64 2.02 9.89
CA LEU A 500 -7.93 2.61 11.03
C LEU A 500 -6.46 2.16 11.07
N ALA A 501 -6.19 0.85 10.92
CA ALA A 501 -4.81 0.33 10.84
C ALA A 501 -4.04 0.92 9.65
N GLY A 502 -4.68 1.02 8.48
CA GLY A 502 -4.08 1.57 7.26
C GLY A 502 -3.81 3.08 7.36
N SER A 503 -4.70 3.85 8.02
CA SER A 503 -4.52 5.28 8.24
C SER A 503 -3.41 5.61 9.23
N MET A 504 -3.00 4.64 10.04
CA MET A 504 -1.85 4.75 10.94
C MET A 504 -0.60 4.02 10.40
N THR A 505 -0.71 3.41 9.20
CA THR A 505 0.37 2.67 8.55
C THR A 505 0.97 1.53 9.39
N ASP A 506 0.14 0.91 10.23
CA ASP A 506 0.57 -0.04 11.27
C ASP A 506 0.24 -1.50 10.91
N PRO A 507 1.24 -2.32 10.50
CA PRO A 507 1.06 -3.75 10.24
C PRO A 507 0.67 -4.57 11.47
N PRO A 508 1.17 -4.33 12.70
CA PRO A 508 0.67 -4.99 13.91
C PRO A 508 -0.83 -4.83 14.12
N ALA A 509 -1.36 -3.61 13.92
CA ALA A 509 -2.80 -3.38 14.01
C ALA A 509 -3.59 -4.09 12.91
N LEU A 510 -3.04 -4.18 11.69
CA LEU A 510 -3.63 -5.00 10.64
C LEU A 510 -3.67 -6.48 11.00
N ALA A 511 -2.58 -7.02 11.57
CA ALA A 511 -2.52 -8.40 12.01
C ALA A 511 -3.61 -8.69 13.07
N PHE A 512 -3.79 -7.78 14.03
CA PHE A 512 -4.88 -7.85 14.99
C PHE A 512 -6.27 -7.82 14.31
N ALA A 513 -6.49 -6.89 13.39
CA ALA A 513 -7.75 -6.76 12.65
C ALA A 513 -8.09 -8.03 11.83
N ASN A 514 -7.09 -8.63 11.19
CA ASN A 514 -7.26 -9.89 10.45
C ASN A 514 -7.57 -11.07 11.38
N ASN A 515 -7.02 -11.09 12.60
CA ASN A 515 -7.30 -12.13 13.59
C ASN A 515 -8.72 -12.05 14.18
N LEU A 516 -9.42 -10.91 14.04
CA LEU A 516 -10.83 -10.81 14.44
C LEU A 516 -11.72 -11.75 13.62
N HIS A 517 -11.43 -11.89 12.31
CA HIS A 517 -12.11 -12.84 11.42
C HIS A 517 -11.20 -13.16 10.22
N ALA A 518 -10.51 -14.29 10.28
CA ALA A 518 -9.41 -14.63 9.37
C ALA A 518 -9.83 -14.82 7.89
N THR A 519 -11.09 -15.20 7.64
CA THR A 519 -11.57 -15.54 6.28
C THR A 519 -12.20 -14.38 5.53
N SER A 520 -12.64 -13.31 6.21
CA SER A 520 -13.40 -12.21 5.56
C SER A 520 -12.57 -11.36 4.59
N GLY A 521 -11.26 -11.24 4.81
CA GLY A 521 -10.36 -10.39 4.01
C GLY A 521 -10.66 -8.88 4.04
N ALA A 522 -11.75 -8.46 4.70
CA ALA A 522 -12.24 -7.08 4.73
C ALA A 522 -11.22 -6.09 5.28
N ALA A 523 -10.56 -6.45 6.37
CA ALA A 523 -9.55 -5.60 7.00
C ALA A 523 -8.30 -5.44 6.12
N ALA A 524 -7.82 -6.53 5.51
CA ALA A 524 -6.68 -6.49 4.62
C ALA A 524 -6.95 -5.63 3.37
N LEU A 525 -8.13 -5.76 2.78
CA LEU A 525 -8.54 -5.00 1.60
C LEU A 525 -8.63 -3.49 1.91
N SER A 526 -9.30 -3.11 2.99
CA SER A 526 -9.45 -1.70 3.37
C SER A 526 -8.12 -1.07 3.80
N TYR A 527 -7.26 -1.80 4.50
CA TYR A 527 -5.88 -1.39 4.79
C TYR A 527 -5.12 -1.09 3.49
N ALA A 528 -5.07 -2.06 2.57
CA ALA A 528 -4.37 -1.90 1.30
C ALA A 528 -4.90 -0.73 0.45
N THR A 529 -6.19 -0.41 0.56
CA THR A 529 -6.83 0.69 -0.15
C THR A 529 -6.35 2.06 0.35
N VAL A 530 -6.23 2.26 1.67
CA VAL A 530 -5.91 3.57 2.25
C VAL A 530 -4.42 3.78 2.47
N TYR A 531 -3.66 2.72 2.69
CA TYR A 531 -2.24 2.76 3.03
C TYR A 531 -1.38 3.60 2.07
N PRO A 532 -1.53 3.50 0.73
CA PRO A 532 -0.68 4.23 -0.21
C PRO A 532 -0.81 5.75 -0.08
N LEU A 533 -2.05 6.24 -0.06
CA LEU A 533 -2.33 7.68 0.06
C LEU A 533 -1.90 8.21 1.43
N VAL A 534 -2.21 7.45 2.48
CA VAL A 534 -1.85 7.84 3.85
C VAL A 534 -0.34 7.89 4.03
N MET A 535 0.41 6.92 3.52
CA MET A 535 1.86 6.92 3.60
C MET A 535 2.44 8.20 3.00
N PHE A 536 1.97 8.59 1.81
CA PHE A 536 2.37 9.85 1.17
C PHE A 536 2.03 11.08 2.03
N LEU A 537 0.80 11.17 2.52
CA LEU A 537 0.35 12.30 3.34
C LEU A 537 1.10 12.40 4.67
N ARG A 538 1.38 11.25 5.32
CA ARG A 538 2.12 11.19 6.58
C ARG A 538 3.57 11.69 6.43
N ILE A 539 4.21 11.43 5.30
CA ILE A 539 5.56 11.94 4.99
C ILE A 539 5.53 13.47 4.80
N ILE A 540 4.51 14.00 4.16
CA ILE A 540 4.40 15.44 3.90
C ILE A 540 3.98 16.22 5.15
N THR A 541 3.16 15.66 6.04
CA THR A 541 2.61 16.37 7.20
C THR A 541 3.68 17.00 8.09
N PRO A 542 4.74 16.32 8.57
CA PRO A 542 5.77 16.95 9.39
C PRO A 542 6.55 18.03 8.64
N GLN A 543 6.74 17.87 7.32
CA GLN A 543 7.38 18.92 6.50
C GLN A 543 6.51 20.17 6.44
N LEU A 544 5.20 20.02 6.21
CA LEU A 544 4.26 21.17 6.21
C LEU A 544 4.21 21.83 7.58
N LEU A 545 4.12 21.09 8.66
CA LEU A 545 4.12 21.63 10.02
C LEU A 545 5.43 22.35 10.32
N ALA A 546 6.58 21.78 9.95
CA ALA A 546 7.89 22.41 10.13
C ALA A 546 7.94 23.77 9.42
N VAL A 547 7.52 23.84 8.16
CA VAL A 547 7.57 25.09 7.39
C VAL A 547 6.57 26.12 7.92
N ILE A 548 5.36 25.70 8.30
CA ILE A 548 4.34 26.63 8.84
C ILE A 548 4.80 27.26 10.15
N PHE A 549 5.40 26.49 11.04
CA PHE A 549 5.77 26.96 12.37
C PHE A 549 7.18 27.54 12.45
N TRP A 550 8.09 27.22 11.52
CA TRP A 550 9.44 27.80 11.48
C TRP A 550 9.44 29.31 11.29
N GLY A 551 8.51 29.86 10.50
CA GLY A 551 8.40 31.29 10.25
C GLY A 551 7.60 32.07 11.30
N MET A 552 7.09 31.40 12.34
CA MET A 552 6.26 31.98 13.39
C MET A 552 6.97 32.07 14.76
N GLY A 553 8.23 31.53 14.85
CA GLY A 553 9.04 31.50 16.07
C GLY A 553 10.11 32.55 16.13
#